data_3c4beac3d2ba25991227c16ebf8a45f8
#
_entry.id   3c4beac3d2ba25991227c16ebf8a45f8
#
_cell.length_a   1.000
_cell.length_b   1.000
_cell.length_c   1.000
_cell.angle_alpha   90.00
_cell.angle_beta   90.00
_cell.angle_gamma   90.00
#
_symmetry.space_group_name_H-M   'P 1'
#
loop_
_entity.id
_entity.type
_entity.pdbx_description
1 polymer ?
#
loop_
_entity_poly.entity_id
_entity_poly.type
_entity_poly.pdbx_seq_one_letter_code
_entity_poly.pdbx_strand_id
1 'polypeptide(L)'
;MGAAAARPERAPTDSLRAADGRLGGNEDGSTDIVIAMVAQRTFRRMTFADSTGHTHHTPSAAPAAATAAAHTPAHAPWWLDAHLDLAYLHLGGPTVTEELPDPVTRGVSLPALARGNVRIFLGTIFTEVGTDAASTPWGYRDHDDIEGAHAAGVRQLEMYEWLEHTGRARIVRSAADLDACAAAPAGSPPGIVILMEGADPVRSPDEFAWWHARGVRVVGLTWAKGSRYAGGNAAQGPLTAIGRRAVEAMDALGILHDASHLCDESFAGVCAATSSRIVATHSNVRALAAPVERHLTDAQIAEIAARGGMVGLNLYGKFLTAGRAATLADAVAHVQHVAAIAGRNCVGLGSDFDGGFTPADCATGCGRPEELPALTAGLAQAGFTHAEQAAFAHGNWLRTLRAALHDAERGAVSRMSLGR
;
A
#
# COMPACT_ATOMS: atom_id res chain seq x y z
N MET A 1 64.91 11.39 -44.50
CA MET A 1 64.33 12.10 -45.66
C MET A 1 62.84 12.10 -45.39
N GLY A 2 62.24 13.03 -44.95
CA GLY A 2 61.82 14.35 -45.37
C GLY A 2 60.32 14.34 -45.24
N ALA A 3 59.76 15.02 -44.27
CA ALA A 3 59.10 16.33 -44.30
C ALA A 3 57.79 16.31 -45.07
N ALA A 4 56.68 16.87 -44.69
CA ALA A 4 56.26 18.06 -43.92
C ALA A 4 54.71 17.93 -43.65
N ALA A 5 54.24 18.28 -42.57
CA ALA A 5 53.55 19.46 -42.07
C ALA A 5 52.62 20.22 -43.02
N ALA A 6 51.29 20.29 -42.63
CA ALA A 6 50.50 21.53 -42.71
C ALA A 6 49.16 21.40 -41.93
N ARG A 7 48.93 22.28 -41.04
CA ARG A 7 47.67 22.84 -40.47
C ARG A 7 47.43 24.18 -41.21
N PRO A 8 46.36 24.93 -40.97
CA PRO A 8 44.94 24.69 -40.58
C PRO A 8 43.98 25.49 -41.48
N GLU A 9 42.66 25.30 -41.35
CA GLU A 9 41.76 26.44 -41.55
C GLU A 9 40.45 26.34 -40.76
N ARG A 10 39.95 27.50 -40.38
CA ARG A 10 38.89 27.79 -39.43
C ARG A 10 37.49 27.68 -40.03
N ALA A 11 36.54 27.59 -39.10
CA ALA A 11 35.09 27.63 -39.23
C ALA A 11 34.52 28.82 -40.06
N PRO A 12 33.22 28.75 -40.38
CA PRO A 12 32.35 29.81 -39.89
C PRO A 12 31.10 29.31 -39.15
N THR A 13 30.70 30.13 -38.18
CA THR A 13 29.43 30.27 -37.48
C THR A 13 28.28 30.48 -38.47
N ASP A 14 27.10 29.85 -38.19
CA ASP A 14 25.79 30.48 -37.98
C ASP A 14 24.64 29.49 -38.21
N SER A 15 23.77 29.35 -37.32
CA SER A 15 22.38 29.81 -37.22
C SER A 15 21.53 28.80 -36.42
N LEU A 16 21.07 29.28 -35.32
CA LEU A 16 19.91 28.79 -34.55
C LEU A 16 18.70 28.64 -35.47
N ARG A 17 18.20 27.41 -35.63
CA ARG A 17 16.76 27.19 -35.90
C ARG A 17 16.22 26.19 -34.93
N ALA A 18 15.25 26.68 -34.15
CA ALA A 18 14.37 25.89 -33.28
C ALA A 18 13.72 24.77 -34.10
N ALA A 19 13.98 23.52 -33.70
CA ALA A 19 13.22 22.38 -34.17
C ALA A 19 12.09 22.16 -33.14
N ASP A 20 10.86 22.47 -33.58
CA ASP A 20 9.59 22.16 -32.94
C ASP A 20 9.44 20.62 -32.90
N GLY A 21 9.91 20.02 -31.82
CA GLY A 21 9.73 18.60 -31.56
C GLY A 21 8.37 18.34 -30.95
N ARG A 22 7.36 18.12 -31.80
CA ARG A 22 6.10 17.49 -31.36
C ARG A 22 6.44 16.13 -30.81
N LEU A 23 6.37 16.00 -29.51
CA LEU A 23 6.27 14.70 -28.83
C LEU A 23 4.94 14.08 -29.23
N GLY A 24 5.00 13.05 -30.07
CA GLY A 24 3.89 12.17 -30.34
C GLY A 24 3.54 11.46 -29.05
N GLY A 25 2.42 11.85 -28.42
CA GLY A 25 1.88 11.14 -27.28
C GLY A 25 1.44 9.75 -27.70
N ASN A 26 1.99 8.74 -27.07
CA ASN A 26 1.38 7.42 -27.05
C ASN A 26 0.13 7.54 -26.20
N GLU A 27 -1.04 7.51 -26.80
CA GLU A 27 -2.34 7.38 -26.17
C GLU A 27 -2.52 5.92 -25.71
N ASP A 28 -1.69 5.42 -24.82
CA ASP A 28 -2.03 4.22 -24.07
C ASP A 28 -2.54 4.64 -22.70
N GLY A 29 -3.67 4.08 -22.26
CA GLY A 29 -4.33 4.43 -20.99
C GLY A 29 -3.49 4.16 -19.72
N SER A 30 -2.22 3.77 -19.88
CA SER A 30 -1.29 3.48 -18.80
C SER A 30 -0.84 4.74 -18.06
N THR A 31 -0.58 5.81 -18.81
CA THR A 31 -0.14 7.09 -18.26
C THR A 31 -1.27 7.78 -17.47
N ASP A 32 -2.52 7.64 -17.95
CA ASP A 32 -3.69 8.25 -17.29
C ASP A 32 -4.04 7.59 -15.95
N ILE A 33 -3.84 6.28 -15.80
CA ILE A 33 -4.10 5.57 -14.55
C ILE A 33 -3.09 5.99 -13.48
N VAL A 34 -1.84 6.13 -13.83
CA VAL A 34 -0.77 6.55 -12.92
C VAL A 34 -0.87 8.04 -12.60
N ILE A 35 -1.14 8.88 -13.60
CA ILE A 35 -1.38 10.32 -13.41
C ILE A 35 -2.63 10.55 -12.56
N ALA A 36 -3.68 9.74 -12.70
CA ALA A 36 -4.88 9.83 -11.88
C ALA A 36 -4.61 9.50 -10.40
N MET A 37 -3.75 8.52 -10.08
CA MET A 37 -3.32 8.26 -8.70
C MET A 37 -2.49 9.41 -8.13
N VAL A 38 -1.57 9.95 -8.92
CA VAL A 38 -0.74 11.11 -8.53
C VAL A 38 -1.59 12.38 -8.38
N ALA A 39 -2.55 12.62 -9.30
CA ALA A 39 -3.39 13.80 -9.28
C ALA A 39 -4.47 13.76 -8.18
N GLN A 40 -4.95 12.57 -7.80
CA GLN A 40 -5.97 12.43 -6.75
C GLN A 40 -5.39 12.52 -5.33
N ARG A 41 -4.12 12.18 -5.14
CA ARG A 41 -3.42 12.41 -3.85
C ARG A 41 -3.08 13.88 -3.61
N THR A 42 -3.20 14.76 -4.63
CA THR A 42 -3.06 16.22 -4.46
C THR A 42 -4.38 16.81 -3.95
N PHE A 43 -4.54 16.90 -2.66
CA PHE A 43 -5.74 17.44 -2.00
C PHE A 43 -6.05 18.87 -2.46
N ARG A 44 -7.28 19.12 -2.93
CA ARG A 44 -7.82 20.48 -3.05
C ARG A 44 -7.76 21.14 -1.67
N ARG A 45 -6.98 22.19 -1.56
CA ARG A 45 -7.05 23.13 -0.43
C ARG A 45 -8.49 23.62 -0.28
N MET A 46 -9.20 23.16 0.74
CA MET A 46 -10.37 23.88 1.25
C MET A 46 -9.85 25.00 2.14
N THR A 47 -9.86 26.21 1.63
CA THR A 47 -9.66 27.42 2.43
C THR A 47 -10.89 27.57 3.34
N PHE A 48 -10.68 27.44 4.64
CA PHE A 48 -11.67 27.88 5.63
C PHE A 48 -11.68 29.41 5.63
N ALA A 49 -12.78 29.99 5.17
CA ALA A 49 -13.09 31.39 5.43
C ALA A 49 -13.84 31.46 6.77
N ASP A 50 -13.24 32.17 7.72
CA ASP A 50 -13.92 32.60 8.95
C ASP A 50 -15.16 33.45 8.57
N SER A 51 -16.35 33.01 8.97
CA SER A 51 -17.53 33.85 8.98
C SER A 51 -18.28 33.66 10.29
N THR A 52 -17.97 34.54 11.23
CA THR A 52 -18.85 34.84 12.38
C THR A 52 -20.12 35.54 11.87
N GLY A 53 -21.25 34.88 12.03
CA GLY A 53 -22.57 35.51 11.73
C GLY A 53 -23.69 34.68 12.34
N HIS A 54 -24.10 35.06 13.54
CA HIS A 54 -25.27 34.51 14.24
C HIS A 54 -26.55 34.92 13.54
N THR A 55 -27.37 33.95 13.11
CA THR A 55 -28.83 34.14 13.03
C THR A 55 -29.52 32.83 13.40
N HIS A 56 -30.33 32.91 14.45
CA HIS A 56 -31.23 31.85 14.91
C HIS A 56 -32.31 31.56 13.86
N HIS A 57 -32.32 30.33 13.33
CA HIS A 57 -33.51 29.76 12.72
C HIS A 57 -33.69 28.35 13.27
N THR A 58 -34.80 28.13 13.96
CA THR A 58 -35.27 26.82 14.40
C THR A 58 -35.73 26.01 13.18
N PRO A 59 -35.22 24.82 12.90
CA PRO A 59 -35.82 23.93 11.93
C PRO A 59 -36.85 23.02 12.59
N SER A 60 -37.99 22.96 11.96
CA SER A 60 -39.06 21.98 12.15
C SER A 60 -38.52 20.55 12.01
N ALA A 61 -38.91 19.71 12.96
CA ALA A 61 -38.57 18.30 12.99
C ALA A 61 -39.23 17.54 11.81
N ALA A 62 -38.41 17.02 10.89
CA ALA A 62 -38.82 15.96 9.99
C ALA A 62 -38.56 14.59 10.67
N PRO A 63 -39.40 13.56 10.43
CA PRO A 63 -39.28 12.30 11.15
C PRO A 63 -37.97 11.58 10.77
N ALA A 64 -37.26 11.15 11.80
CA ALA A 64 -36.05 10.34 11.67
C ALA A 64 -36.37 9.05 10.91
N ALA A 65 -35.76 8.91 9.73
CA ALA A 65 -35.67 7.63 9.06
C ALA A 65 -34.84 6.70 9.98
N ALA A 66 -35.45 5.66 10.50
CA ALA A 66 -34.79 4.61 11.25
C ALA A 66 -33.71 3.99 10.34
N THR A 67 -32.45 4.29 10.60
CA THR A 67 -31.31 3.55 10.05
C THR A 67 -31.42 2.12 10.57
N ALA A 68 -31.82 1.20 9.68
CA ALA A 68 -31.76 -0.22 9.95
C ALA A 68 -30.30 -0.53 10.28
N ALA A 69 -30.05 -0.87 11.56
CA ALA A 69 -28.77 -1.45 11.96
C ALA A 69 -28.54 -2.68 11.07
N ALA A 70 -27.51 -2.61 10.22
CA ALA A 70 -27.10 -3.73 9.40
C ALA A 70 -26.80 -4.89 10.35
N HIS A 71 -27.67 -5.90 10.34
CA HIS A 71 -27.45 -7.16 11.06
C HIS A 71 -26.25 -7.82 10.42
N THR A 72 -25.08 -7.68 11.05
CA THR A 72 -23.93 -8.54 10.71
C THR A 72 -24.37 -9.98 11.00
N PRO A 73 -24.36 -10.87 9.99
CA PRO A 73 -24.74 -12.27 10.22
C PRO A 73 -23.85 -12.84 11.34
N ALA A 74 -24.42 -13.64 12.23
CA ALA A 74 -23.72 -14.23 13.38
C ALA A 74 -22.47 -15.08 13.03
N HIS A 75 -22.16 -15.24 11.73
CA HIS A 75 -21.06 -16.02 11.16
C HIS A 75 -20.16 -15.26 10.20
N ALA A 76 -20.32 -13.93 10.05
CA ALA A 76 -19.41 -13.17 9.19
C ALA A 76 -17.99 -13.20 9.80
N PRO A 77 -16.94 -13.52 8.99
CA PRO A 77 -15.58 -13.52 9.49
C PRO A 77 -15.16 -12.09 9.89
N TRP A 78 -14.20 -11.99 10.79
CA TRP A 78 -13.47 -10.74 10.99
C TRP A 78 -12.42 -10.56 9.88
N TRP A 79 -11.83 -9.35 9.77
CA TRP A 79 -10.93 -9.02 8.68
C TRP A 79 -9.53 -8.69 9.15
N LEU A 80 -8.56 -9.14 8.35
CA LEU A 80 -7.21 -8.63 8.30
C LEU A 80 -7.02 -7.95 6.95
N ASP A 81 -6.75 -6.65 6.97
CA ASP A 81 -6.52 -5.85 5.76
C ASP A 81 -5.01 -5.58 5.60
N ALA A 82 -4.45 -5.98 4.46
CA ALA A 82 -3.02 -5.92 4.25
C ALA A 82 -2.53 -4.55 3.75
N HIS A 83 -3.40 -3.55 3.63
CA HIS A 83 -2.96 -2.21 3.22
C HIS A 83 -3.95 -1.12 3.60
N LEU A 84 -3.55 -0.24 4.54
CA LEU A 84 -4.27 0.99 4.89
C LEU A 84 -3.29 2.14 5.16
N ASP A 85 -3.54 3.30 4.53
CA ASP A 85 -2.76 4.53 4.62
C ASP A 85 -3.17 5.42 5.81
N LEU A 86 -3.47 4.82 6.95
CA LEU A 86 -4.08 5.51 8.09
C LEU A 86 -3.27 6.71 8.60
N ALA A 87 -1.93 6.61 8.58
CA ALA A 87 -1.05 7.71 8.98
C ALA A 87 -1.08 8.87 7.98
N TYR A 88 -1.11 8.57 6.67
CA TYR A 88 -1.30 9.55 5.61
C TYR A 88 -2.62 10.34 5.80
N LEU A 89 -3.73 9.64 6.07
CA LEU A 89 -5.02 10.28 6.33
C LEU A 89 -4.97 11.19 7.56
N HIS A 90 -4.36 10.73 8.66
CA HIS A 90 -4.26 11.49 9.90
C HIS A 90 -3.46 12.78 9.72
N LEU A 91 -2.34 12.71 9.01
CA LEU A 91 -1.51 13.88 8.74
C LEU A 91 -2.14 14.85 7.74
N GLY A 92 -3.02 14.37 6.88
CA GLY A 92 -3.70 15.14 5.84
C GLY A 92 -5.00 15.81 6.27
N GLY A 93 -5.49 15.59 7.50
CA GLY A 93 -6.81 16.16 7.90
C GLY A 93 -7.34 15.70 9.24
N PRO A 94 -8.66 15.46 9.36
CA PRO A 94 -9.28 15.10 10.64
C PRO A 94 -8.72 13.78 11.20
N THR A 95 -8.73 13.70 12.52
CA THR A 95 -8.19 12.54 13.23
C THR A 95 -8.91 11.25 12.84
N VAL A 96 -8.11 10.21 12.58
CA VAL A 96 -8.62 8.86 12.26
C VAL A 96 -9.21 8.13 13.47
N THR A 97 -9.13 8.71 14.68
CA THR A 97 -9.66 8.13 15.92
C THR A 97 -11.11 8.48 16.18
N GLU A 98 -11.71 9.35 15.36
CA GLU A 98 -13.08 9.82 15.51
C GLU A 98 -13.99 9.28 14.40
N GLU A 99 -15.30 9.41 14.59
CA GLU A 99 -16.26 9.13 13.52
C GLU A 99 -16.02 10.07 12.34
N LEU A 100 -16.15 9.52 11.14
CA LEU A 100 -15.96 10.28 9.90
C LEU A 100 -17.08 11.32 9.80
N PRO A 101 -16.73 12.62 9.68
CA PRO A 101 -17.75 13.67 9.52
C PRO A 101 -18.46 13.56 8.18
N ASP A 102 -17.79 13.00 7.16
CA ASP A 102 -18.34 12.73 5.84
C ASP A 102 -17.86 11.36 5.34
N PRO A 103 -18.65 10.30 5.52
CA PRO A 103 -18.29 8.97 5.05
C PRO A 103 -18.38 8.82 3.52
N VAL A 104 -18.87 9.81 2.78
CA VAL A 104 -18.92 9.77 1.31
C VAL A 104 -17.56 10.05 0.70
N THR A 105 -16.80 10.96 1.30
CA THR A 105 -15.48 11.36 0.81
C THR A 105 -14.32 10.61 1.47
N ARG A 106 -14.57 9.96 2.62
CA ARG A 106 -13.57 9.18 3.35
C ARG A 106 -14.17 7.86 3.84
N GLY A 107 -13.50 6.74 3.56
CA GLY A 107 -13.98 5.41 3.91
C GLY A 107 -13.45 4.87 5.25
N VAL A 108 -12.33 5.41 5.77
CA VAL A 108 -11.57 4.77 6.85
C VAL A 108 -11.38 5.66 8.07
N SER A 109 -11.68 5.11 9.24
CA SER A 109 -11.29 5.57 10.56
C SER A 109 -11.27 4.37 11.52
N LEU A 110 -10.68 4.47 12.71
CA LEU A 110 -10.71 3.37 13.68
C LEU A 110 -12.15 2.94 14.04
N PRO A 111 -13.14 3.86 14.27
CA PRO A 111 -14.53 3.45 14.42
C PRO A 111 -15.12 2.73 13.20
N ALA A 112 -14.83 3.17 11.97
CA ALA A 112 -15.29 2.50 10.75
C ALA A 112 -14.69 1.08 10.62
N LEU A 113 -13.38 0.92 10.89
CA LEU A 113 -12.71 -0.38 10.94
C LEU A 113 -13.35 -1.31 11.98
N ALA A 114 -13.67 -0.78 13.16
CA ALA A 114 -14.35 -1.56 14.22
C ALA A 114 -15.75 -2.03 13.77
N ARG A 115 -16.55 -1.17 13.10
CA ARG A 115 -17.86 -1.56 12.54
C ARG A 115 -17.72 -2.60 11.43
N GLY A 116 -16.69 -2.49 10.59
CA GLY A 116 -16.35 -3.49 9.56
C GLY A 116 -15.72 -4.77 10.11
N ASN A 117 -15.54 -4.87 11.44
CA ASN A 117 -14.86 -5.99 12.12
C ASN A 117 -13.44 -6.24 11.58
N VAL A 118 -12.72 -5.17 11.20
CA VAL A 118 -11.30 -5.23 10.87
C VAL A 118 -10.52 -5.18 12.17
N ARG A 119 -9.86 -6.30 12.53
CA ARG A 119 -9.17 -6.46 13.82
C ARG A 119 -7.67 -6.27 13.72
N ILE A 120 -7.11 -6.52 12.54
CA ILE A 120 -5.70 -6.35 12.25
C ILE A 120 -5.59 -5.69 10.87
N PHE A 121 -4.65 -4.78 10.73
CA PHE A 121 -4.31 -4.24 9.42
C PHE A 121 -2.82 -3.95 9.29
N LEU A 122 -2.33 -3.89 8.04
CA LEU A 122 -1.01 -3.36 7.75
C LEU A 122 -1.16 -1.84 7.59
N GLY A 123 -0.61 -1.10 8.55
CA GLY A 123 -0.63 0.37 8.55
C GLY A 123 0.60 0.91 7.84
N THR A 124 0.40 1.73 6.80
CA THR A 124 1.50 2.16 5.94
C THR A 124 2.24 3.36 6.50
N ILE A 125 3.55 3.37 6.23
CA ILE A 125 4.38 4.56 6.17
C ILE A 125 4.56 4.85 4.69
N PHE A 126 3.80 5.81 4.18
CA PHE A 126 3.82 6.24 2.77
C PHE A 126 4.55 7.57 2.62
N THR A 127 5.50 7.65 1.68
CA THR A 127 6.17 8.92 1.38
C THR A 127 6.16 9.21 -0.12
N GLU A 128 6.00 10.48 -0.50
CA GLU A 128 5.84 10.88 -1.89
C GLU A 128 6.91 11.87 -2.32
N VAL A 129 7.66 11.49 -3.37
CA VAL A 129 8.67 12.33 -4.01
C VAL A 129 8.04 13.42 -4.88
N GLY A 130 8.71 14.56 -4.96
CA GLY A 130 8.30 15.68 -5.82
C GLY A 130 7.23 16.56 -5.19
N THR A 131 7.14 16.60 -3.87
CA THR A 131 6.19 17.39 -3.11
C THR A 131 6.89 18.32 -2.13
N ASP A 132 6.22 19.42 -1.76
CA ASP A 132 6.71 20.33 -0.73
C ASP A 132 6.30 19.85 0.66
N ALA A 133 7.29 19.51 1.50
CA ALA A 133 7.07 19.05 2.86
C ALA A 133 6.32 20.06 3.76
N ALA A 134 6.32 21.34 3.43
CA ALA A 134 5.57 22.35 4.19
C ALA A 134 4.06 22.28 3.94
N SER A 135 3.64 21.82 2.75
CA SER A 135 2.24 21.64 2.36
C SER A 135 1.79 20.18 2.38
N THR A 136 2.73 19.24 2.43
CA THR A 136 2.50 17.79 2.28
C THR A 136 3.31 17.03 3.33
N PRO A 137 2.78 16.77 4.52
CA PRO A 137 3.54 16.18 5.65
C PRO A 137 4.22 14.84 5.35
N TRP A 138 3.74 14.10 4.36
CA TRP A 138 4.32 12.82 3.87
C TRP A 138 5.27 13.02 2.68
N GLY A 139 5.46 14.28 2.22
CA GLY A 139 6.22 14.61 1.02
C GLY A 139 7.68 14.92 1.27
N TYR A 140 8.50 14.76 0.21
CA TYR A 140 9.89 15.18 0.11
C TYR A 140 10.23 15.61 -1.33
N ARG A 141 11.30 16.41 -1.52
CA ARG A 141 11.56 17.11 -2.78
C ARG A 141 11.90 16.20 -3.96
N ASP A 142 12.93 15.40 -3.78
CA ASP A 142 13.54 14.56 -4.81
C ASP A 142 14.22 13.34 -4.16
N HIS A 143 14.69 12.40 -4.96
CA HIS A 143 15.34 11.17 -4.46
C HIS A 143 16.68 11.40 -3.74
N ASP A 144 17.27 12.61 -3.84
CA ASP A 144 18.48 13.01 -3.09
C ASP A 144 18.11 13.67 -1.76
N ASP A 145 16.86 14.02 -1.52
CA ASP A 145 16.35 14.59 -0.26
C ASP A 145 16.14 13.49 0.80
N ILE A 146 17.23 12.83 1.16
CA ILE A 146 17.24 11.67 2.08
C ILE A 146 16.67 12.03 3.45
N GLU A 147 17.05 13.19 3.99
CA GLU A 147 16.58 13.64 5.31
C GLU A 147 15.10 14.08 5.27
N GLY A 148 14.65 14.67 4.16
CA GLY A 148 13.23 14.99 3.95
C GLY A 148 12.36 13.73 3.91
N ALA A 149 12.77 12.73 3.15
CA ALA A 149 12.08 11.44 3.09
C ALA A 149 12.07 10.73 4.46
N HIS A 150 13.21 10.72 5.18
CA HIS A 150 13.30 10.18 6.52
C HIS A 150 12.35 10.88 7.48
N ALA A 151 12.37 12.21 7.53
CA ALA A 151 11.48 12.98 8.39
C ALA A 151 9.99 12.76 8.08
N ALA A 152 9.63 12.61 6.80
CA ALA A 152 8.26 12.29 6.38
C ALA A 152 7.82 10.90 6.86
N GLY A 153 8.70 9.91 6.80
CA GLY A 153 8.42 8.56 7.33
C GLY A 153 8.34 8.54 8.85
N VAL A 154 9.24 9.24 9.55
CA VAL A 154 9.24 9.29 11.02
C VAL A 154 7.95 9.89 11.56
N ARG A 155 7.43 10.97 10.97
CA ARG A 155 6.13 11.55 11.39
C ARG A 155 4.97 10.54 11.35
N GLN A 156 4.97 9.65 10.36
CA GLN A 156 3.95 8.61 10.22
C GLN A 156 4.15 7.49 11.23
N LEU A 157 5.38 7.08 11.47
CA LEU A 157 5.71 6.10 12.52
C LEU A 157 5.30 6.61 13.91
N GLU A 158 5.60 7.88 14.23
CA GLU A 158 5.20 8.51 15.50
C GLU A 158 3.69 8.54 15.69
N MET A 159 2.90 8.67 14.63
CA MET A 159 1.44 8.56 14.69
C MET A 159 1.01 7.16 15.13
N TYR A 160 1.61 6.09 14.60
CA TYR A 160 1.29 4.72 15.05
C TYR A 160 1.73 4.48 16.50
N GLU A 161 2.88 4.98 16.90
CA GLU A 161 3.35 4.90 18.29
C GLU A 161 2.43 5.69 19.24
N TRP A 162 1.90 6.83 18.79
CA TRP A 162 0.90 7.58 19.54
C TRP A 162 -0.41 6.78 19.72
N LEU A 163 -0.89 6.09 18.68
CA LEU A 163 -2.06 5.21 18.79
C LEU A 163 -1.83 4.10 19.82
N GLU A 164 -0.64 3.50 19.83
CA GLU A 164 -0.28 2.46 20.79
C GLU A 164 -0.18 3.04 22.22
N HIS A 165 0.54 4.14 22.39
CA HIS A 165 0.72 4.80 23.69
C HIS A 165 -0.61 5.22 24.32
N THR A 166 -1.58 5.62 23.51
CA THR A 166 -2.91 6.02 23.96
C THR A 166 -3.91 4.87 24.06
N GLY A 167 -3.46 3.63 23.84
CA GLY A 167 -4.28 2.41 23.93
C GLY A 167 -5.35 2.28 22.84
N ARG A 168 -5.22 3.02 21.74
CA ARG A 168 -6.16 3.00 20.60
C ARG A 168 -5.86 1.91 19.57
N ALA A 169 -4.63 1.42 19.57
CA ALA A 169 -4.20 0.29 18.74
C ALA A 169 -3.04 -0.44 19.42
N ARG A 170 -2.61 -1.57 18.88
CA ARG A 170 -1.44 -2.33 19.33
C ARG A 170 -0.51 -2.57 18.13
N ILE A 171 0.74 -2.15 18.21
CA ILE A 171 1.75 -2.47 17.21
C ILE A 171 2.18 -3.92 17.35
N VAL A 172 2.07 -4.70 16.28
CA VAL A 172 2.46 -6.11 16.21
C VAL A 172 3.95 -6.20 15.89
N ARG A 173 4.75 -6.62 16.87
CA ARG A 173 6.20 -6.78 16.73
C ARG A 173 6.67 -8.22 16.73
N SER A 174 5.80 -9.14 17.17
CA SER A 174 6.11 -10.58 17.32
C SER A 174 4.92 -11.45 16.88
N ALA A 175 5.18 -12.75 16.70
CA ALA A 175 4.11 -13.71 16.46
C ALA A 175 3.11 -13.79 17.63
N ALA A 176 3.60 -13.64 18.85
CA ALA A 176 2.75 -13.60 20.05
C ALA A 176 1.83 -12.36 20.06
N ASP A 177 2.30 -11.18 19.61
CA ASP A 177 1.44 -9.99 19.46
C ASP A 177 0.36 -10.21 18.42
N LEU A 178 0.71 -10.81 17.27
CA LEU A 178 -0.22 -11.15 16.21
C LEU A 178 -1.32 -12.08 16.72
N ASP A 179 -0.95 -13.14 17.43
CA ASP A 179 -1.87 -14.11 18.00
C ASP A 179 -2.79 -13.47 19.07
N ALA A 180 -2.25 -12.59 19.89
CA ALA A 180 -3.03 -11.86 20.90
C ALA A 180 -4.07 -10.93 20.25
N CYS A 181 -3.70 -10.23 19.15
CA CYS A 181 -4.63 -9.39 18.38
C CYS A 181 -5.72 -10.24 17.70
N ALA A 182 -5.34 -11.39 17.10
CA ALA A 182 -6.28 -12.30 16.45
C ALA A 182 -7.29 -12.92 17.42
N ALA A 183 -6.88 -13.22 18.66
CA ALA A 183 -7.70 -13.80 19.71
C ALA A 183 -8.53 -12.75 20.49
N ALA A 184 -8.27 -11.45 20.29
CA ALA A 184 -8.94 -10.39 21.03
C ALA A 184 -10.45 -10.35 20.71
N PRO A 185 -11.31 -10.02 21.68
CA PRO A 185 -12.74 -9.86 21.45
C PRO A 185 -13.03 -8.79 20.38
N ALA A 186 -14.21 -8.90 19.73
CA ALA A 186 -14.68 -7.84 18.83
C ALA A 186 -14.78 -6.51 19.60
N GLY A 187 -14.37 -5.41 18.93
CA GLY A 187 -14.35 -4.07 19.55
C GLY A 187 -13.09 -3.78 20.37
N SER A 188 -12.15 -4.74 20.51
CA SER A 188 -10.82 -4.44 21.07
C SER A 188 -10.04 -3.49 20.16
N PRO A 189 -9.06 -2.72 20.66
CA PRO A 189 -8.13 -1.96 19.86
C PRO A 189 -7.48 -2.84 18.78
N PRO A 190 -7.42 -2.40 17.50
CA PRO A 190 -6.89 -3.22 16.42
C PRO A 190 -5.38 -3.44 16.54
N GLY A 191 -4.91 -4.55 15.98
CA GLY A 191 -3.48 -4.80 15.76
C GLY A 191 -3.00 -4.09 14.50
N ILE A 192 -1.84 -3.44 14.57
CA ILE A 192 -1.17 -2.79 13.44
C ILE A 192 0.16 -3.49 13.17
N VAL A 193 0.30 -4.08 11.98
CA VAL A 193 1.61 -4.48 11.44
C VAL A 193 2.12 -3.30 10.61
N ILE A 194 3.23 -2.69 10.99
CA ILE A 194 3.73 -1.53 10.25
C ILE A 194 4.36 -1.98 8.95
N LEU A 195 3.80 -1.48 7.84
CA LEU A 195 4.26 -1.61 6.47
C LEU A 195 4.92 -0.29 6.03
N MET A 196 6.07 -0.34 5.38
CA MET A 196 6.66 0.81 4.70
C MET A 196 6.41 0.69 3.19
N GLU A 197 5.59 1.59 2.65
CA GLU A 197 5.29 1.67 1.22
C GLU A 197 6.28 2.62 0.54
N GLY A 198 7.34 2.05 -0.02
CA GLY A 198 8.53 2.76 -0.48
C GLY A 198 9.55 2.98 0.64
N ALA A 199 10.78 2.51 0.41
CA ALA A 199 11.86 2.54 1.41
C ALA A 199 12.63 3.88 1.43
N ASP A 200 12.12 4.93 0.79
CA ASP A 200 12.76 6.25 0.76
C ASP A 200 13.07 6.83 2.14
N PRO A 201 12.23 6.59 3.20
CA PRO A 201 12.56 7.00 4.56
C PRO A 201 13.82 6.36 5.16
N VAL A 202 14.28 5.23 4.62
CA VAL A 202 15.47 4.53 5.10
C VAL A 202 16.71 5.17 4.46
N ARG A 203 17.55 5.84 5.25
CA ARG A 203 18.70 6.61 4.76
C ARG A 203 19.83 5.73 4.23
N SER A 204 20.00 4.54 4.84
CA SER A 204 20.95 3.52 4.40
C SER A 204 20.44 2.12 4.77
N PRO A 205 20.95 1.04 4.12
CA PRO A 205 20.56 -0.32 4.46
C PRO A 205 20.75 -0.68 5.94
N ASP A 206 21.74 -0.13 6.61
CA ASP A 206 21.99 -0.40 8.03
C ASP A 206 20.89 0.17 8.94
N GLU A 207 20.16 1.18 8.48
CA GLU A 207 19.10 1.82 9.24
C GLU A 207 17.80 0.99 9.29
N PHE A 208 17.64 -0.05 8.48
CA PHE A 208 16.51 -0.97 8.62
C PHE A 208 16.41 -1.56 10.03
N ALA A 209 17.53 -1.75 10.73
CA ALA A 209 17.52 -2.20 12.11
C ALA A 209 16.79 -1.25 13.06
N TRP A 210 16.93 0.06 12.87
CA TRP A 210 16.24 1.10 13.64
C TRP A 210 14.71 1.07 13.38
N TRP A 211 14.30 0.96 12.12
CA TRP A 211 12.90 0.87 11.73
C TRP A 211 12.25 -0.43 12.25
N HIS A 212 12.98 -1.55 12.14
CA HIS A 212 12.53 -2.85 12.65
C HIS A 212 12.35 -2.84 14.17
N ALA A 213 13.28 -2.23 14.93
CA ALA A 213 13.19 -2.11 16.39
C ALA A 213 11.94 -1.30 16.80
N ARG A 214 11.47 -0.36 15.97
CA ARG A 214 10.26 0.44 16.18
C ARG A 214 8.98 -0.20 15.64
N GLY A 215 9.05 -1.37 15.03
CA GLY A 215 7.87 -2.17 14.67
C GLY A 215 7.62 -2.37 13.19
N VAL A 216 8.45 -1.83 12.28
CA VAL A 216 8.34 -2.12 10.84
C VAL A 216 8.61 -3.61 10.60
N ARG A 217 7.69 -4.28 9.90
CA ARG A 217 7.77 -5.72 9.62
C ARG A 217 7.62 -6.07 8.15
N VAL A 218 7.08 -5.17 7.36
CA VAL A 218 6.87 -5.34 5.92
C VAL A 218 7.42 -4.11 5.21
N VAL A 219 8.15 -4.27 4.12
CA VAL A 219 8.73 -3.15 3.35
C VAL A 219 8.62 -3.42 1.85
N GLY A 220 8.02 -2.48 1.13
CA GLY A 220 8.17 -2.29 -0.30
C GLY A 220 9.36 -1.37 -0.58
N LEU A 221 10.22 -1.72 -1.53
CA LEU A 221 11.41 -0.91 -1.82
C LEU A 221 11.07 0.41 -2.51
N THR A 222 9.92 0.50 -3.13
CA THR A 222 9.49 1.67 -3.92
C THR A 222 7.99 1.84 -3.91
N TRP A 223 7.54 3.07 -4.08
CA TRP A 223 6.21 3.40 -4.58
C TRP A 223 6.24 3.60 -6.10
N ALA A 224 5.10 4.03 -6.70
CA ALA A 224 4.91 4.16 -8.14
C ALA A 224 6.01 4.97 -8.86
N LYS A 225 6.50 6.05 -8.26
CA LYS A 225 7.49 6.98 -8.85
C LYS A 225 8.94 6.51 -8.77
N GLY A 226 9.18 5.26 -8.36
CA GLY A 226 10.53 4.76 -8.13
C GLY A 226 11.12 5.25 -6.80
N SER A 227 12.29 4.73 -6.45
CA SER A 227 13.08 5.11 -5.28
C SER A 227 14.57 4.97 -5.58
N ARG A 228 15.41 5.34 -4.61
CA ARG A 228 16.86 5.07 -4.69
C ARG A 228 17.17 3.58 -4.74
N TYR A 229 16.24 2.72 -4.32
CA TYR A 229 16.42 1.27 -4.16
C TYR A 229 15.95 0.49 -5.37
N ALA A 230 14.84 0.89 -5.99
CA ALA A 230 14.18 0.11 -7.03
C ALA A 230 13.33 0.98 -7.95
N GLY A 231 13.12 0.53 -9.20
CA GLY A 231 12.15 1.12 -10.10
C GLY A 231 10.72 0.78 -9.70
N GLY A 232 9.82 1.77 -9.86
CA GLY A 232 8.39 1.65 -9.61
C GLY A 232 7.58 1.48 -10.87
N ASN A 233 6.31 1.15 -10.73
CA ASN A 233 5.42 0.90 -11.87
C ASN A 233 5.14 2.13 -12.77
N ALA A 234 5.45 3.34 -12.32
CA ALA A 234 5.37 4.57 -13.10
C ALA A 234 6.75 5.16 -13.47
N ALA A 235 7.82 4.72 -12.81
CA ALA A 235 9.20 5.10 -13.11
C ALA A 235 10.04 3.82 -13.09
N GLN A 236 10.04 3.11 -14.21
CA GLN A 236 10.69 1.82 -14.38
C GLN A 236 12.20 1.90 -14.18
N GLY A 237 12.79 0.79 -13.77
CA GLY A 237 14.23 0.65 -13.58
C GLY A 237 14.59 -0.62 -12.81
N PRO A 238 15.88 -0.96 -12.74
CA PRO A 238 16.35 -2.16 -12.05
C PRO A 238 16.34 -1.99 -10.52
N LEU A 239 16.44 -3.13 -9.82
CA LEU A 239 16.93 -3.14 -8.44
C LEU A 239 18.36 -2.58 -8.42
N THR A 240 18.57 -1.46 -7.73
CA THR A 240 19.85 -0.76 -7.70
C THR A 240 20.90 -1.51 -6.83
N ALA A 241 22.16 -1.10 -6.88
CA ALA A 241 23.19 -1.67 -6.01
C ALA A 241 22.89 -1.45 -4.51
N ILE A 242 22.36 -0.27 -4.14
CA ILE A 242 21.93 -0.01 -2.76
C ILE A 242 20.64 -0.78 -2.44
N GLY A 243 19.76 -1.01 -3.42
CA GLY A 243 18.57 -1.85 -3.30
C GLY A 243 18.91 -3.31 -2.97
N ARG A 244 19.94 -3.90 -3.59
CA ARG A 244 20.42 -5.24 -3.22
C ARG A 244 20.87 -5.31 -1.77
N ARG A 245 21.63 -4.34 -1.30
CA ARG A 245 22.03 -4.24 0.10
C ARG A 245 20.85 -4.04 1.05
N ALA A 246 19.80 -3.33 0.60
CA ALA A 246 18.56 -3.19 1.34
C ALA A 246 17.85 -4.55 1.48
N VAL A 247 17.76 -5.35 0.40
CA VAL A 247 17.21 -6.70 0.43
C VAL A 247 17.98 -7.59 1.41
N GLU A 248 19.31 -7.58 1.37
CA GLU A 248 20.16 -8.32 2.30
C GLU A 248 19.92 -7.91 3.77
N ALA A 249 19.78 -6.60 4.04
CA ALA A 249 19.49 -6.10 5.38
C ALA A 249 18.10 -6.50 5.87
N MET A 250 17.10 -6.46 4.98
CA MET A 250 15.73 -6.91 5.27
C MET A 250 15.71 -8.41 5.58
N ASP A 251 16.39 -9.23 4.79
CA ASP A 251 16.53 -10.69 5.03
C ASP A 251 17.18 -10.96 6.39
N ALA A 252 18.26 -10.24 6.71
CA ALA A 252 18.95 -10.39 7.99
C ALA A 252 18.05 -10.07 9.20
N LEU A 253 17.05 -9.22 9.04
CA LEU A 253 16.11 -8.82 10.09
C LEU A 253 14.80 -9.62 10.07
N GLY A 254 14.54 -10.40 9.00
CA GLY A 254 13.29 -11.08 8.76
C GLY A 254 12.14 -10.13 8.41
N ILE A 255 12.46 -9.00 7.80
CA ILE A 255 11.47 -8.07 7.24
C ILE A 255 10.89 -8.71 5.97
N LEU A 256 9.56 -8.73 5.89
CA LEU A 256 8.83 -9.30 4.75
C LEU A 256 8.89 -8.34 3.54
N HIS A 257 9.26 -8.86 2.37
CA HIS A 257 9.35 -8.08 1.14
C HIS A 257 7.95 -7.88 0.53
N ASP A 258 7.56 -6.62 0.29
CA ASP A 258 6.35 -6.28 -0.48
C ASP A 258 6.72 -5.93 -1.91
N ALA A 259 6.15 -6.66 -2.86
CA ALA A 259 6.33 -6.44 -4.29
C ALA A 259 5.34 -5.46 -4.90
N SER A 260 4.38 -4.95 -4.12
CA SER A 260 3.46 -3.91 -4.59
C SER A 260 4.25 -2.71 -5.09
N HIS A 261 3.82 -2.14 -6.23
CA HIS A 261 4.48 -1.03 -6.93
C HIS A 261 5.84 -1.31 -7.59
N LEU A 262 6.47 -2.46 -7.39
CA LEU A 262 7.66 -2.78 -8.18
C LEU A 262 7.31 -2.88 -9.68
N CYS A 263 8.15 -2.29 -10.55
CA CYS A 263 8.11 -2.62 -11.97
C CYS A 263 8.61 -4.04 -12.22
N ASP A 264 8.36 -4.59 -13.41
CA ASP A 264 8.71 -5.98 -13.75
C ASP A 264 10.21 -6.25 -13.60
N GLU A 265 11.06 -5.30 -14.00
CA GLU A 265 12.52 -5.41 -13.88
C GLU A 265 12.98 -5.46 -12.41
N SER A 266 12.45 -4.56 -11.59
CA SER A 266 12.77 -4.55 -10.15
C SER A 266 12.22 -5.76 -9.42
N PHE A 267 11.03 -6.24 -9.78
CA PHE A 267 10.49 -7.51 -9.25
C PHE A 267 11.43 -8.68 -9.52
N ALA A 268 11.88 -8.83 -10.78
CA ALA A 268 12.85 -9.87 -11.14
C ALA A 268 14.17 -9.70 -10.38
N GLY A 269 14.62 -8.45 -10.19
CA GLY A 269 15.82 -8.12 -9.43
C GLY A 269 15.72 -8.52 -7.95
N VAL A 270 14.59 -8.27 -7.29
CA VAL A 270 14.32 -8.69 -5.91
C VAL A 270 14.28 -10.22 -5.83
N CYS A 271 13.56 -10.88 -6.74
CA CYS A 271 13.52 -12.35 -6.79
C CYS A 271 14.90 -13.00 -6.95
N ALA A 272 15.79 -12.36 -7.70
CA ALA A 272 17.16 -12.84 -7.86
C ALA A 272 18.07 -12.55 -6.64
N ALA A 273 17.74 -11.54 -5.83
CA ALA A 273 18.54 -11.10 -4.69
C ALA A 273 18.21 -11.86 -3.39
N THR A 274 17.00 -12.42 -3.27
CA THR A 274 16.57 -13.13 -2.05
C THR A 274 15.87 -14.45 -2.37
N SER A 275 15.97 -15.42 -1.43
CA SER A 275 15.12 -16.61 -1.39
C SER A 275 14.01 -16.49 -0.34
N SER A 276 13.92 -15.37 0.36
CA SER A 276 12.92 -15.11 1.40
C SER A 276 11.51 -14.97 0.81
N ARG A 277 10.53 -14.98 1.70
CA ARG A 277 9.12 -14.79 1.34
C ARG A 277 8.89 -13.39 0.77
N ILE A 278 8.14 -13.33 -0.35
CA ILE A 278 7.70 -12.11 -1.00
C ILE A 278 6.18 -12.11 -0.99
N VAL A 279 5.58 -10.97 -0.70
CA VAL A 279 4.13 -10.74 -0.80
C VAL A 279 3.84 -9.58 -1.78
N ALA A 280 2.60 -9.45 -2.20
CA ALA A 280 2.09 -8.20 -2.78
C ALA A 280 0.90 -7.78 -1.93
N THR A 281 1.10 -6.80 -1.06
CA THR A 281 0.10 -6.44 -0.04
C THR A 281 -1.21 -5.94 -0.64
N HIS A 282 -1.16 -5.26 -1.82
CA HIS A 282 -2.31 -4.65 -2.47
C HIS A 282 -2.14 -4.58 -3.99
N SER A 283 -2.14 -5.73 -4.68
CA SER A 283 -1.97 -5.80 -6.15
C SER A 283 -3.01 -6.70 -6.79
N ASN A 284 -3.38 -6.37 -8.03
CA ASN A 284 -4.40 -7.07 -8.80
C ASN A 284 -3.80 -7.85 -9.99
N VAL A 285 -4.64 -8.54 -10.73
CA VAL A 285 -4.25 -9.40 -11.86
C VAL A 285 -4.18 -8.57 -13.13
N ARG A 286 -3.04 -8.58 -13.81
CA ARG A 286 -2.81 -7.81 -15.05
C ARG A 286 -3.71 -8.27 -16.20
N ALA A 287 -4.00 -9.55 -16.28
CA ALA A 287 -4.86 -10.12 -17.33
C ALA A 287 -6.34 -9.65 -17.25
N LEU A 288 -6.80 -9.12 -16.12
CA LEU A 288 -8.19 -8.71 -15.89
C LEU A 288 -8.36 -7.18 -15.86
N ALA A 289 -7.29 -6.43 -15.74
CA ALA A 289 -7.29 -4.97 -15.63
C ALA A 289 -6.50 -4.33 -16.79
N ALA A 290 -6.15 -3.05 -16.65
CA ALA A 290 -5.26 -2.41 -17.61
C ALA A 290 -3.89 -3.12 -17.65
N PRO A 291 -3.25 -3.30 -18.84
CA PRO A 291 -2.01 -4.04 -18.97
C PRO A 291 -0.79 -3.19 -18.54
N VAL A 292 -0.80 -2.75 -17.29
CA VAL A 292 0.24 -1.90 -16.68
C VAL A 292 0.97 -2.66 -15.57
N GLU A 293 2.21 -2.28 -15.30
CA GLU A 293 3.09 -2.94 -14.32
C GLU A 293 2.65 -2.76 -12.85
N ARG A 294 1.58 -1.97 -12.60
CA ARG A 294 0.93 -1.92 -11.28
C ARG A 294 0.30 -3.26 -10.90
N HIS A 295 -0.04 -4.07 -11.91
CA HIS A 295 -0.71 -5.35 -11.76
C HIS A 295 0.25 -6.50 -12.02
N LEU A 296 0.04 -7.61 -11.30
CA LEU A 296 0.86 -8.81 -11.38
C LEU A 296 0.52 -9.63 -12.62
N THR A 297 1.53 -10.13 -13.29
CA THR A 297 1.40 -11.19 -14.28
C THR A 297 1.15 -12.54 -13.58
N ASP A 298 0.63 -13.53 -14.33
CA ASP A 298 0.44 -14.89 -13.83
C ASP A 298 1.75 -15.52 -13.34
N ALA A 299 2.87 -15.23 -14.01
CA ALA A 299 4.19 -15.68 -13.60
C ALA A 299 4.65 -15.06 -12.26
N GLN A 300 4.39 -13.79 -12.03
CA GLN A 300 4.70 -13.12 -10.76
C GLN A 300 3.82 -13.65 -9.63
N ILE A 301 2.53 -13.93 -9.88
CA ILE A 301 1.63 -14.56 -8.91
C ILE A 301 2.16 -15.96 -8.53
N ALA A 302 2.56 -16.77 -9.52
CA ALA A 302 3.13 -18.08 -9.29
C ALA A 302 4.44 -18.03 -8.50
N GLU A 303 5.33 -17.07 -8.78
CA GLU A 303 6.59 -16.85 -8.06
C GLU A 303 6.36 -16.45 -6.60
N ILE A 304 5.43 -15.52 -6.34
CA ILE A 304 5.01 -15.14 -4.98
C ILE A 304 4.51 -16.37 -4.20
N ALA A 305 3.66 -17.18 -4.83
CA ALA A 305 3.12 -18.39 -4.21
C ALA A 305 4.19 -19.44 -3.93
N ALA A 306 5.13 -19.68 -4.88
CA ALA A 306 6.22 -20.62 -4.72
C ALA A 306 7.12 -20.27 -3.53
N ARG A 307 7.24 -18.99 -3.18
CA ARG A 307 7.95 -18.47 -2.00
C ARG A 307 7.12 -18.49 -0.71
N GLY A 308 5.92 -19.04 -0.74
CA GLY A 308 5.00 -19.06 0.40
C GLY A 308 4.41 -17.68 0.73
N GLY A 309 4.36 -16.81 -0.27
CA GLY A 309 3.81 -15.46 -0.15
C GLY A 309 2.31 -15.39 -0.39
N MET A 310 1.82 -14.17 -0.53
CA MET A 310 0.40 -13.83 -0.67
C MET A 310 0.19 -12.65 -1.61
N VAL A 311 -1.01 -12.59 -2.20
CA VAL A 311 -1.50 -11.45 -2.97
C VAL A 311 -2.73 -10.86 -2.26
N GLY A 312 -2.66 -9.58 -1.91
CA GLY A 312 -3.77 -8.80 -1.37
C GLY A 312 -4.58 -8.16 -2.49
N LEU A 313 -5.88 -8.41 -2.50
CA LEU A 313 -6.82 -7.80 -3.43
C LEU A 313 -6.97 -6.31 -3.13
N ASN A 314 -6.59 -5.45 -4.08
CA ASN A 314 -6.84 -4.01 -4.03
C ASN A 314 -8.25 -3.71 -4.57
N LEU A 315 -9.01 -2.86 -3.87
CA LEU A 315 -10.41 -2.58 -4.19
C LEU A 315 -10.63 -1.28 -4.99
N TYR A 316 -9.56 -0.56 -5.33
CA TYR A 316 -9.65 0.60 -6.22
C TYR A 316 -10.20 0.20 -7.59
N GLY A 317 -11.31 0.79 -8.00
CA GLY A 317 -12.08 0.35 -9.17
C GLY A 317 -11.29 0.36 -10.48
N LYS A 318 -10.38 1.33 -10.67
CA LYS A 318 -9.53 1.39 -11.87
C LYS A 318 -8.47 0.27 -11.93
N PHE A 319 -8.21 -0.40 -10.80
CA PHE A 319 -7.32 -1.56 -10.73
C PHE A 319 -8.05 -2.89 -10.89
N LEU A 320 -9.38 -2.86 -10.87
CA LEU A 320 -10.20 -4.05 -11.06
C LEU A 320 -10.68 -4.21 -12.50
N THR A 321 -10.84 -3.10 -13.23
CA THR A 321 -11.28 -3.15 -14.62
C THR A 321 -10.88 -1.88 -15.37
N ALA A 322 -10.70 -2.01 -16.68
CA ALA A 322 -10.41 -0.88 -17.55
C ALA A 322 -11.71 -0.32 -18.18
N GLY A 323 -11.82 1.02 -18.26
CA GLY A 323 -12.80 1.71 -19.09
C GLY A 323 -14.24 1.74 -18.59
N ARG A 324 -14.54 1.17 -17.41
CA ARG A 324 -15.87 1.22 -16.77
C ARG A 324 -15.77 1.22 -15.24
N ALA A 325 -16.87 1.53 -14.57
CA ALA A 325 -16.96 1.35 -13.12
C ALA A 325 -16.84 -0.13 -12.75
N ALA A 326 -16.05 -0.40 -11.71
CA ALA A 326 -15.87 -1.76 -11.19
C ALA A 326 -17.05 -2.18 -10.32
N THR A 327 -17.32 -3.48 -10.33
CA THR A 327 -18.34 -4.13 -9.54
C THR A 327 -17.72 -5.12 -8.56
N LEU A 328 -18.50 -5.58 -7.60
CA LEU A 328 -18.09 -6.66 -6.71
C LEU A 328 -17.71 -7.94 -7.48
N ALA A 329 -18.36 -8.22 -8.61
CA ALA A 329 -18.03 -9.37 -9.45
C ALA A 329 -16.62 -9.26 -10.06
N ASP A 330 -16.15 -8.04 -10.38
CA ASP A 330 -14.79 -7.83 -10.86
C ASP A 330 -13.78 -8.13 -9.75
N ALA A 331 -14.02 -7.66 -8.53
CA ALA A 331 -13.19 -7.98 -7.38
C ALA A 331 -13.10 -9.49 -7.12
N VAL A 332 -14.24 -10.20 -7.17
CA VAL A 332 -14.30 -11.67 -7.03
C VAL A 332 -13.54 -12.35 -8.16
N ALA A 333 -13.61 -11.86 -9.41
CA ALA A 333 -12.89 -12.44 -10.54
C ALA A 333 -11.36 -12.38 -10.33
N HIS A 334 -10.81 -11.29 -9.77
CA HIS A 334 -9.39 -11.22 -9.40
C HIS A 334 -9.01 -12.28 -8.37
N VAL A 335 -9.84 -12.47 -7.32
CA VAL A 335 -9.61 -13.51 -6.30
C VAL A 335 -9.62 -14.90 -6.93
N GLN A 336 -10.59 -15.20 -7.81
CA GLN A 336 -10.67 -16.47 -8.50
C GLN A 336 -9.45 -16.73 -9.39
N HIS A 337 -8.97 -15.70 -10.09
CA HIS A 337 -7.80 -15.82 -10.97
C HIS A 337 -6.52 -16.12 -10.16
N VAL A 338 -6.26 -15.37 -9.09
CA VAL A 338 -5.13 -15.66 -8.19
C VAL A 338 -5.25 -17.07 -7.62
N ALA A 339 -6.46 -17.46 -7.17
CA ALA A 339 -6.70 -18.78 -6.62
C ALA A 339 -6.50 -19.92 -7.64
N ALA A 340 -6.77 -19.68 -8.92
CA ALA A 340 -6.56 -20.66 -9.99
C ALA A 340 -5.06 -20.91 -10.24
N ILE A 341 -4.20 -19.89 -10.09
CA ILE A 341 -2.75 -19.98 -10.30
C ILE A 341 -2.04 -20.48 -9.04
N ALA A 342 -2.36 -19.90 -7.88
CA ALA A 342 -1.59 -20.00 -6.66
C ALA A 342 -2.31 -20.78 -5.53
N GLY A 343 -3.56 -21.13 -5.73
CA GLY A 343 -4.42 -21.73 -4.71
C GLY A 343 -5.14 -20.69 -3.84
N ARG A 344 -6.29 -21.09 -3.28
CA ARG A 344 -7.15 -20.23 -2.44
C ARG A 344 -6.49 -19.77 -1.13
N ASN A 345 -5.38 -20.38 -0.77
CA ASN A 345 -4.58 -20.02 0.41
C ASN A 345 -3.53 -18.93 0.15
N CYS A 346 -3.39 -18.46 -1.10
CA CYS A 346 -2.42 -17.43 -1.48
C CYS A 346 -3.04 -16.06 -1.78
N VAL A 347 -4.32 -15.87 -1.48
CA VAL A 347 -5.03 -14.61 -1.71
C VAL A 347 -5.76 -14.15 -0.45
N GLY A 348 -5.79 -12.83 -0.22
CA GLY A 348 -6.46 -12.16 0.88
C GLY A 348 -6.84 -10.72 0.53
N LEU A 349 -7.29 -9.95 1.50
CA LEU A 349 -7.62 -8.53 1.34
C LEU A 349 -6.37 -7.66 1.50
N GLY A 350 -6.24 -6.63 0.66
CA GLY A 350 -5.35 -5.48 0.79
C GLY A 350 -6.06 -4.31 0.14
N SER A 351 -7.05 -3.75 0.88
CA SER A 351 -8.14 -2.96 0.30
C SER A 351 -7.70 -1.67 -0.34
N ASP A 352 -6.72 -1.00 0.27
CA ASP A 352 -6.28 0.35 -0.13
C ASP A 352 -7.42 1.39 -0.04
N PHE A 353 -8.40 1.21 0.85
CA PHE A 353 -9.61 2.05 0.97
C PHE A 353 -9.32 3.54 1.18
N ASP A 354 -8.15 3.86 1.67
CA ASP A 354 -7.68 5.21 2.01
C ASP A 354 -6.49 5.69 1.16
N GLY A 355 -6.21 5.00 0.05
CA GLY A 355 -5.10 5.29 -0.87
C GLY A 355 -5.24 6.57 -1.70
N GLY A 356 -5.96 7.59 -1.19
CA GLY A 356 -6.10 8.91 -1.85
C GLY A 356 -7.30 9.02 -2.80
N PHE A 357 -8.23 8.09 -2.75
CA PHE A 357 -9.49 8.08 -3.50
C PHE A 357 -10.70 7.94 -2.55
N THR A 358 -11.91 8.06 -3.08
CA THR A 358 -13.14 8.01 -2.30
C THR A 358 -13.78 6.61 -2.33
N PRO A 359 -14.69 6.28 -1.40
CA PRO A 359 -15.46 5.04 -1.46
C PRO A 359 -16.19 4.81 -2.79
N ALA A 360 -16.58 5.89 -3.50
CA ALA A 360 -17.22 5.80 -4.80
C ALA A 360 -16.28 5.36 -5.93
N ASP A 361 -14.97 5.50 -5.73
CA ASP A 361 -13.94 5.06 -6.69
C ASP A 361 -13.61 3.57 -6.55
N CYS A 362 -14.08 2.91 -5.51
CA CYS A 362 -13.92 1.48 -5.28
C CYS A 362 -14.93 0.63 -6.07
N ALA A 363 -14.80 -0.69 -5.99
CA ALA A 363 -15.83 -1.60 -6.50
C ALA A 363 -17.19 -1.27 -5.87
N THR A 364 -18.23 -1.15 -6.71
CA THR A 364 -19.57 -0.81 -6.24
C THR A 364 -20.06 -1.79 -5.17
N GLY A 365 -20.44 -1.26 -4.01
CA GLY A 365 -20.89 -2.03 -2.85
C GLY A 365 -19.75 -2.65 -2.02
N CYS A 366 -18.50 -2.23 -2.24
CA CYS A 366 -17.33 -2.66 -1.48
C CYS A 366 -16.29 -1.52 -1.39
N GLY A 367 -16.72 -0.32 -0.99
CA GLY A 367 -15.84 0.86 -0.84
C GLY A 367 -15.52 1.22 0.61
N ARG A 368 -16.00 0.44 1.58
CA ARG A 368 -15.86 0.72 3.02
C ARG A 368 -15.70 -0.57 3.83
N PRO A 369 -15.08 -0.50 5.02
CA PRO A 369 -14.94 -1.65 5.90
C PRO A 369 -16.27 -2.36 6.22
N GLU A 370 -17.35 -1.61 6.41
CA GLU A 370 -18.67 -2.16 6.74
C GLU A 370 -19.30 -2.94 5.57
N GLU A 371 -18.84 -2.73 4.35
CA GLU A 371 -19.33 -3.39 3.13
C GLU A 371 -18.57 -4.69 2.81
N LEU A 372 -17.47 -4.98 3.48
CA LEU A 372 -16.67 -6.19 3.29
C LEU A 372 -17.47 -7.51 3.35
N PRO A 373 -18.56 -7.66 4.14
CA PRO A 373 -19.39 -8.86 4.06
C PRO A 373 -19.97 -9.16 2.68
N ALA A 374 -20.16 -8.15 1.81
CA ALA A 374 -20.57 -8.36 0.43
C ALA A 374 -19.52 -9.14 -0.38
N LEU A 375 -18.24 -8.92 -0.10
CA LEU A 375 -17.15 -9.63 -0.77
C LEU A 375 -17.14 -11.11 -0.42
N THR A 376 -17.34 -11.48 0.86
CA THR A 376 -17.48 -12.90 1.25
C THR A 376 -18.72 -13.55 0.67
N ALA A 377 -19.84 -12.81 0.56
CA ALA A 377 -21.05 -13.31 -0.12
C ALA A 377 -20.78 -13.56 -1.61
N GLY A 378 -20.06 -12.67 -2.29
CA GLY A 378 -19.63 -12.88 -3.68
C GLY A 378 -18.71 -14.11 -3.83
N LEU A 379 -17.77 -14.30 -2.91
CA LEU A 379 -16.90 -15.49 -2.88
C LEU A 379 -17.70 -16.79 -2.65
N ALA A 380 -18.72 -16.76 -1.80
CA ALA A 380 -19.62 -17.90 -1.62
C ALA A 380 -20.32 -18.30 -2.92
N GLN A 381 -20.83 -17.30 -3.67
CA GLN A 381 -21.44 -17.52 -4.99
C GLN A 381 -20.42 -18.06 -6.01
N ALA A 382 -19.15 -17.70 -5.86
CA ALA A 382 -18.03 -18.21 -6.66
C ALA A 382 -17.52 -19.60 -6.20
N GLY A 383 -18.21 -20.26 -5.26
CA GLY A 383 -17.91 -21.62 -4.80
C GLY A 383 -16.82 -21.71 -3.73
N PHE A 384 -16.55 -20.62 -3.00
CA PHE A 384 -15.69 -20.67 -1.82
C PHE A 384 -16.48 -21.14 -0.60
N THR A 385 -15.99 -22.17 0.06
CA THR A 385 -16.55 -22.66 1.33
C THR A 385 -16.43 -21.60 2.43
N HIS A 386 -17.20 -21.74 3.51
CA HIS A 386 -17.07 -20.83 4.68
C HIS A 386 -15.65 -20.79 5.24
N ALA A 387 -14.95 -21.92 5.27
CA ALA A 387 -13.56 -21.98 5.71
C ALA A 387 -12.63 -21.19 4.78
N GLU A 388 -12.83 -21.26 3.47
CA GLU A 388 -12.03 -20.51 2.48
C GLU A 388 -12.38 -19.03 2.49
N GLN A 389 -13.63 -18.64 2.74
CA GLN A 389 -14.02 -17.24 2.95
C GLN A 389 -13.34 -16.66 4.20
N ALA A 390 -13.33 -17.40 5.31
CA ALA A 390 -12.60 -17.00 6.51
C ALA A 390 -11.08 -16.97 6.29
N ALA A 391 -10.55 -17.91 5.51
CA ALA A 391 -9.14 -17.91 5.12
C ALA A 391 -8.79 -16.66 4.30
N PHE A 392 -9.60 -16.27 3.32
CA PHE A 392 -9.44 -15.05 2.55
C PHE A 392 -9.54 -13.79 3.43
N ALA A 393 -10.55 -13.73 4.31
CA ALA A 393 -10.80 -12.57 5.14
C ALA A 393 -9.64 -12.28 6.12
N HIS A 394 -9.03 -13.32 6.71
CA HIS A 394 -7.95 -13.15 7.68
C HIS A 394 -6.96 -14.33 7.76
N GLY A 395 -7.42 -15.57 7.60
CA GLY A 395 -6.62 -16.75 7.92
C GLY A 395 -5.35 -16.88 7.10
N ASN A 396 -5.39 -16.54 5.82
CA ASN A 396 -4.25 -16.60 4.90
C ASN A 396 -3.16 -15.59 5.29
N TRP A 397 -3.54 -14.34 5.54
CA TRP A 397 -2.61 -13.31 6.03
C TRP A 397 -2.04 -13.65 7.40
N LEU A 398 -2.87 -14.11 8.35
CA LEU A 398 -2.38 -14.55 9.67
C LEU A 398 -1.30 -15.62 9.55
N ARG A 399 -1.54 -16.64 8.74
CA ARG A 399 -0.57 -17.73 8.53
C ARG A 399 0.75 -17.18 7.97
N THR A 400 0.68 -16.31 6.95
CA THR A 400 1.85 -15.76 6.26
C THR A 400 2.65 -14.81 7.16
N LEU A 401 1.98 -13.89 7.86
CA LEU A 401 2.62 -12.97 8.80
C LEU A 401 3.22 -13.72 10.00
N ARG A 402 2.49 -14.68 10.56
CA ARG A 402 3.00 -15.52 11.66
C ARG A 402 4.28 -16.26 11.26
N ALA A 403 4.30 -16.85 10.06
CA ALA A 403 5.50 -17.56 9.57
C ALA A 403 6.68 -16.59 9.40
N ALA A 404 6.46 -15.39 8.83
CA ALA A 404 7.50 -14.38 8.68
C ALA A 404 8.05 -13.89 10.04
N LEU A 405 7.17 -13.62 11.01
CA LEU A 405 7.56 -13.20 12.36
C LEU A 405 8.36 -14.30 13.10
N HIS A 406 7.95 -15.56 12.99
CA HIS A 406 8.73 -16.68 13.55
C HIS A 406 10.07 -16.88 12.86
N ASP A 407 10.18 -16.68 11.55
CA ASP A 407 11.45 -16.74 10.83
C ASP A 407 12.41 -15.66 11.33
N ALA A 408 11.92 -14.43 11.55
CA ALA A 408 12.67 -13.33 12.14
C ALA A 408 13.19 -13.65 13.55
N GLU A 409 12.34 -14.20 14.43
CA GLU A 409 12.68 -14.59 15.80
C GLU A 409 13.76 -15.67 15.83
N ARG A 410 13.66 -16.72 15.01
CA ARG A 410 14.66 -17.78 14.88
C ARG A 410 16.01 -17.26 14.38
N GLY A 411 15.99 -16.38 13.36
CA GLY A 411 17.18 -15.73 12.84
C GLY A 411 17.92 -14.89 13.88
N ALA A 412 17.18 -14.18 14.74
CA ALA A 412 17.76 -13.40 15.84
C ALA A 412 18.45 -14.29 16.88
N VAL A 413 17.82 -15.40 17.30
CA VAL A 413 18.39 -16.35 18.26
C VAL A 413 19.67 -16.99 17.71
N SER A 414 19.69 -17.40 16.44
CA SER A 414 20.84 -17.98 15.79
C SER A 414 22.06 -17.05 15.77
N ARG A 415 21.84 -15.75 15.47
CA ARG A 415 22.91 -14.73 15.48
C ARG A 415 23.49 -14.51 16.88
N MET A 416 22.65 -14.49 17.92
CA MET A 416 23.08 -14.33 19.31
C MET A 416 23.92 -15.54 19.78
N SER A 417 23.67 -16.75 19.26
CA SER A 417 24.42 -17.97 19.61
C SER A 417 25.76 -18.05 18.90
N LEU A 418 25.91 -17.46 17.71
CA LEU A 418 27.16 -17.46 16.94
C LEU A 418 28.13 -16.32 17.33
N GLY A 419 27.65 -15.33 18.06
CA GLY A 419 28.43 -14.17 18.55
C GLY A 419 29.03 -14.38 19.96
N ARG A 420 28.98 -15.61 20.50
CA ARG A 420 29.59 -15.95 21.79
C ARG A 420 30.86 -16.76 21.61
#